data_02d243351192dc0252feacaac4d3aecb
#
_entry.id   02d243351192dc0252feacaac4d3aecb
#
_cell.length_a   1.000
_cell.length_b   1.000
_cell.length_c   1.000
_cell.angle_alpha   90.00
_cell.angle_beta   90.00
_cell.angle_gamma   90.00
#
_symmetry.space_group_name_H-M   'P 1'
#
loop_
_entity.id
_entity.type
_entity.pdbx_description
1 polymer ?
#
loop_
_entity_poly.entity_id
_entity_poly.type
_entity_poly.pdbx_seq_one_letter_code
_entity_poly.pdbx_strand_id
1 'polypeptide(L)'
;MTSELNNGFKPQPAQKRCGECGRLTATFHSIYKGDGFCCACYTRVFIRKECQACGQGYRIHPKQDFAYCRACRPKMIPCFRCHRTNYPIGCYFKDKPVCNTCAPHFKTEKACPRCGKLSAHLAKALEFGVTEAICKSCISAYYNPCELCGRARHPLKEKDGHHLCSKCYRLGLIPCPDCADDYPAGLGLRCRDCYLKKLTRSKAQIAIHLYEQKSTQHDIIAFAEWLLCHTTPLKAVVSVNRFHPLFKIVDESPDEWFLSAHILAPLDKELLRKDGYARLFYESLGKIIPAEVLADVSTWRSIYKHLEYIYQPSPYPLSKEAQHYAKHCRTRIERNEIKSRTLKQQLSAVVSFTTYLKRCNRQLSEASVSEFLRHYPGLEASLTGFLVFFNGPRAPITAKRKRCKTSSKSILKAYLRQPKQEEKRPPIKVIHAALNYLHGVPTSLLPQVTMKHVYHDNETALEVRIHRRNYILPFKRGDSD
;
A
#
# COMPACT_ATOMS: atom_id res chain seq x y z
N MET A 1 -10.33 47.84 -48.62
CA MET A 1 -9.60 48.74 -47.76
C MET A 1 -10.07 48.42 -46.36
N THR A 2 -9.29 47.88 -45.46
CA THR A 2 -7.90 47.96 -45.08
C THR A 2 -7.44 46.59 -44.53
N SER A 3 -6.32 46.12 -45.04
CA SER A 3 -5.58 44.96 -44.60
C SER A 3 -4.75 45.37 -43.38
N GLU A 4 -5.09 44.95 -42.17
CA GLU A 4 -4.21 45.06 -41.02
C GLU A 4 -3.31 43.81 -40.97
N LEU A 5 -2.03 44.07 -41.20
CA LEU A 5 -0.90 43.16 -41.05
C LEU A 5 -0.77 42.74 -39.56
N ASN A 6 -1.16 41.53 -39.23
CA ASN A 6 -0.91 40.96 -37.93
C ASN A 6 0.56 40.53 -37.82
N ASN A 7 1.42 41.48 -37.41
CA ASN A 7 2.81 41.23 -37.07
C ASN A 7 2.85 40.33 -35.82
N GLY A 8 2.95 39.03 -36.03
CA GLY A 8 3.12 38.02 -34.99
C GLY A 8 4.40 38.24 -34.17
N PHE A 9 4.27 38.85 -33.03
CA PHE A 9 5.33 38.97 -32.03
C PHE A 9 5.65 37.57 -31.53
N LYS A 10 6.67 36.92 -32.10
CA LYS A 10 7.21 35.66 -31.53
C LYS A 10 7.85 36.04 -30.20
N PRO A 11 7.37 35.47 -29.04
CA PRO A 11 7.97 35.71 -27.76
C PRO A 11 9.45 35.31 -27.81
N GLN A 12 10.34 36.20 -27.43
CA GLN A 12 11.78 35.94 -27.34
C GLN A 12 11.98 34.74 -26.41
N PRO A 13 12.82 33.76 -26.79
CA PRO A 13 13.08 32.57 -25.94
C PRO A 13 13.68 33.03 -24.61
N ALA A 14 13.13 32.57 -23.50
CA ALA A 14 13.60 32.89 -22.16
C ALA A 14 15.11 32.61 -22.07
N GLN A 15 15.89 33.66 -21.79
CA GLN A 15 17.33 33.55 -21.65
C GLN A 15 17.68 32.70 -20.41
N LYS A 16 18.61 31.76 -20.57
CA LYS A 16 19.09 30.83 -19.53
C LYS A 16 20.51 31.16 -19.17
N ARG A 17 20.87 31.10 -17.89
CA ARG A 17 22.19 31.43 -17.39
C ARG A 17 23.13 30.21 -17.46
N CYS A 18 24.31 30.32 -18.06
CA CYS A 18 25.35 29.30 -18.11
C CYS A 18 25.87 29.02 -16.69
N GLY A 19 25.88 27.77 -16.26
CA GLY A 19 26.34 27.38 -14.92
C GLY A 19 27.81 27.55 -14.65
N GLU A 20 28.64 27.71 -15.71
CA GLU A 20 30.09 27.90 -15.60
C GLU A 20 30.48 29.39 -15.64
N CYS A 21 30.01 30.15 -16.63
CA CYS A 21 30.45 31.51 -16.82
C CYS A 21 29.37 32.57 -16.49
N GLY A 22 28.20 32.18 -16.07
CA GLY A 22 27.06 33.06 -15.76
C GLY A 22 26.43 33.78 -16.94
N ARG A 23 26.98 33.69 -18.18
CA ARG A 23 26.47 34.35 -19.37
C ARG A 23 25.05 33.88 -19.71
N LEU A 24 24.21 34.84 -20.07
CA LEU A 24 22.87 34.54 -20.59
C LEU A 24 22.95 33.97 -22.02
N THR A 25 22.23 32.91 -22.28
CA THR A 25 22.15 32.23 -23.59
C THR A 25 20.73 31.78 -23.86
N ALA A 26 20.29 31.79 -25.10
CA ALA A 26 18.98 31.30 -25.50
C ALA A 26 18.88 29.78 -25.38
N THR A 27 19.98 29.06 -25.65
CA THR A 27 20.04 27.57 -25.60
C THR A 27 21.36 27.14 -24.99
N PHE A 28 21.31 26.02 -24.23
CA PHE A 28 22.52 25.35 -23.77
C PHE A 28 23.03 24.36 -24.83
N HIS A 29 24.36 24.36 -25.00
CA HIS A 29 25.02 23.35 -25.85
C HIS A 29 25.04 21.98 -25.18
N SER A 30 25.19 21.93 -23.85
CA SER A 30 25.14 20.72 -23.06
C SER A 30 24.58 20.99 -21.66
N ILE A 31 24.05 19.94 -21.00
CA ILE A 31 23.59 20.00 -19.62
C ILE A 31 24.28 18.86 -18.85
N TYR A 32 24.85 19.22 -17.67
CA TYR A 32 25.45 18.27 -16.76
C TYR A 32 24.94 18.52 -15.33
N LYS A 33 24.36 17.51 -14.70
CA LYS A 33 23.76 17.55 -13.32
C LYS A 33 22.77 18.72 -13.09
N GLY A 34 22.06 19.15 -14.16
CA GLY A 34 21.12 20.27 -14.10
C GLY A 34 21.71 21.60 -14.56
N ASP A 35 23.03 21.77 -14.54
CA ASP A 35 23.71 22.98 -15.02
C ASP A 35 23.82 22.97 -16.52
N GLY A 36 23.42 24.06 -17.14
CA GLY A 36 23.54 24.27 -18.60
C GLY A 36 24.83 24.98 -18.96
N PHE A 37 25.50 24.53 -20.02
CA PHE A 37 26.74 25.05 -20.51
C PHE A 37 26.57 25.75 -21.89
N CYS A 38 27.02 26.98 -22.04
CA CYS A 38 27.10 27.63 -23.34
C CYS A 38 28.18 26.94 -24.21
N CYS A 39 28.19 27.24 -25.52
CA CYS A 39 29.10 26.59 -26.46
C CYS A 39 30.59 26.79 -26.09
N ALA A 40 30.99 28.02 -25.71
CA ALA A 40 32.38 28.30 -25.30
C ALA A 40 32.80 27.56 -24.02
N CYS A 41 31.94 27.49 -23.00
CA CYS A 41 32.20 26.71 -21.80
C CYS A 41 32.18 25.22 -22.05
N TYR A 42 31.29 24.70 -22.90
CA TYR A 42 31.30 23.32 -23.34
C TYR A 42 32.64 22.91 -23.98
N THR A 43 33.17 23.78 -24.87
CA THR A 43 34.47 23.50 -25.56
C THR A 43 35.64 23.56 -24.57
N ARG A 44 35.61 24.42 -23.57
CA ARG A 44 36.67 24.62 -22.58
C ARG A 44 36.64 23.54 -21.47
N VAL A 45 35.47 23.20 -20.94
CA VAL A 45 35.32 22.36 -19.76
C VAL A 45 35.25 20.86 -20.10
N PHE A 46 34.61 20.52 -21.23
CA PHE A 46 34.42 19.14 -21.62
C PHE A 46 35.64 18.57 -22.37
N ILE A 47 36.21 17.53 -21.84
CA ILE A 47 37.38 16.83 -22.42
C ILE A 47 36.96 15.94 -23.61
N ARG A 48 37.85 15.80 -24.59
CA ARG A 48 37.65 14.90 -25.74
C ARG A 48 38.10 13.49 -25.38
N LYS A 49 37.21 12.48 -25.62
CA LYS A 49 37.53 11.06 -25.50
C LYS A 49 37.12 10.33 -26.78
N GLU A 50 37.70 9.19 -27.05
CA GLU A 50 37.30 8.30 -28.13
C GLU A 50 36.30 7.25 -27.64
N CYS A 51 35.28 6.96 -28.47
CA CYS A 51 34.24 6.01 -28.15
C CYS A 51 34.75 4.58 -28.38
N GLN A 52 34.74 3.75 -27.36
CA GLN A 52 35.19 2.35 -27.46
C GLN A 52 34.34 1.49 -28.41
N ALA A 53 33.12 1.92 -28.77
CA ALA A 53 32.26 1.15 -29.68
C ALA A 53 32.34 1.58 -31.15
N CYS A 54 32.60 2.85 -31.43
CA CYS A 54 32.61 3.37 -32.81
C CYS A 54 33.86 4.17 -33.19
N GLY A 55 34.85 4.32 -32.28
CA GLY A 55 36.09 5.07 -32.52
C GLY A 55 35.94 6.58 -32.65
N GLN A 56 34.69 7.10 -32.74
CA GLN A 56 34.46 8.53 -32.93
C GLN A 56 34.80 9.32 -31.65
N GLY A 57 35.45 10.47 -31.85
CA GLY A 57 35.74 11.42 -30.78
C GLY A 57 34.46 12.08 -30.25
N TYR A 58 34.26 12.14 -28.96
CA TYR A 58 33.16 12.82 -28.28
C TYR A 58 33.66 13.62 -27.09
N ARG A 59 32.88 14.61 -26.67
CA ARG A 59 33.19 15.42 -25.50
C ARG A 59 32.35 15.00 -24.29
N ILE A 60 33.00 14.91 -23.13
CA ILE A 60 32.36 14.50 -21.87
C ILE A 60 32.87 15.40 -20.75
N HIS A 61 31.99 15.70 -19.78
CA HIS A 61 32.39 16.41 -18.57
C HIS A 61 33.45 15.61 -17.79
N PRO A 62 34.53 16.21 -17.26
CA PRO A 62 35.63 15.50 -16.60
C PRO A 62 35.18 14.60 -15.44
N LYS A 63 34.11 14.99 -14.73
CA LYS A 63 33.51 14.20 -13.62
C LYS A 63 32.66 13.03 -14.09
N GLN A 64 32.59 12.73 -15.39
CA GLN A 64 31.86 11.61 -15.96
C GLN A 64 32.86 10.62 -16.57
N ASP A 65 32.65 9.35 -16.29
CA ASP A 65 33.46 8.28 -16.87
C ASP A 65 32.59 7.33 -17.67
N PHE A 66 32.31 7.71 -18.93
CA PHE A 66 31.61 6.84 -19.86
C PHE A 66 32.55 6.44 -21.00
N ALA A 67 32.64 5.13 -21.24
CA ALA A 67 33.44 4.56 -22.31
C ALA A 67 32.83 4.76 -23.73
N TYR A 68 31.56 5.20 -23.81
CA TYR A 68 30.79 5.25 -25.05
C TYR A 68 30.22 6.65 -25.30
N CYS A 69 30.21 7.08 -26.58
CA CYS A 69 29.55 8.32 -26.99
C CYS A 69 28.02 8.25 -26.75
N ARG A 70 27.36 9.41 -26.86
CA ARG A 70 25.91 9.52 -26.64
C ARG A 70 25.07 8.59 -27.53
N ALA A 71 25.49 8.33 -28.77
CA ALA A 71 24.80 7.47 -29.73
C ALA A 71 25.02 5.96 -29.41
N CYS A 72 26.23 5.58 -28.98
CA CYS A 72 26.56 4.19 -28.70
C CYS A 72 26.12 3.75 -27.29
N ARG A 73 26.08 4.68 -26.32
CA ARG A 73 25.74 4.37 -24.92
C ARG A 73 24.43 3.58 -24.75
N PRO A 74 23.30 3.94 -25.40
CA PRO A 74 22.07 3.16 -25.27
C PRO A 74 22.14 1.76 -25.85
N LYS A 75 23.06 1.55 -26.82
CA LYS A 75 23.28 0.25 -27.46
C LYS A 75 24.14 -0.67 -26.59
N MET A 76 25.15 -0.12 -25.92
CA MET A 76 26.17 -0.85 -25.18
C MET A 76 25.86 -0.98 -23.69
N ILE A 77 25.18 0.01 -23.08
CA ILE A 77 24.85 -0.02 -21.67
C ILE A 77 23.35 -0.34 -21.52
N PRO A 78 22.96 -1.40 -20.81
CA PRO A 78 21.57 -1.73 -20.58
C PRO A 78 20.89 -0.68 -19.70
N CYS A 79 19.56 -0.52 -19.87
CA CYS A 79 18.76 0.32 -19.01
C CYS A 79 18.86 -0.16 -17.56
N PHE A 80 19.11 0.76 -16.63
CA PHE A 80 19.29 0.45 -15.20
C PHE A 80 18.11 -0.35 -14.59
N ARG A 81 16.87 -0.14 -15.07
CA ARG A 81 15.67 -0.80 -14.51
C ARG A 81 15.26 -2.05 -15.29
N CYS A 82 15.18 -1.98 -16.62
CA CYS A 82 14.61 -3.05 -17.44
C CYS A 82 15.66 -3.83 -18.26
N HIS A 83 16.93 -3.50 -18.10
CA HIS A 83 18.08 -4.11 -18.77
C HIS A 83 18.02 -4.16 -20.31
N ARG A 84 17.01 -3.52 -20.92
CA ARG A 84 16.92 -3.42 -22.38
C ARG A 84 18.10 -2.61 -22.93
N THR A 85 18.66 -3.04 -24.03
CA THR A 85 19.63 -2.29 -24.84
C THR A 85 18.94 -1.61 -26.03
N ASN A 86 19.68 -0.75 -26.74
CA ASN A 86 19.21 -0.01 -27.91
C ASN A 86 17.89 0.78 -27.68
N TYR A 87 17.92 1.68 -26.73
CA TYR A 87 16.77 2.48 -26.30
C TYR A 87 17.08 3.98 -26.27
N PRO A 88 16.09 4.86 -26.45
CA PRO A 88 16.27 6.29 -26.18
C PRO A 88 16.41 6.53 -24.67
N ILE A 89 17.45 7.25 -24.25
CA ILE A 89 17.69 7.59 -22.85
C ILE A 89 16.67 8.62 -22.39
N GLY A 90 15.91 8.29 -21.34
CA GLY A 90 14.92 9.16 -20.73
C GLY A 90 15.46 9.98 -19.53
N CYS A 91 16.32 9.38 -18.73
CA CYS A 91 17.02 10.04 -17.62
C CYS A 91 18.26 9.23 -17.22
N TYR A 92 19.02 9.78 -16.27
CA TYR A 92 20.09 9.06 -15.58
C TYR A 92 19.73 8.91 -14.10
N PHE A 93 19.97 7.75 -13.53
CA PHE A 93 19.86 7.49 -12.12
C PHE A 93 21.17 6.93 -11.58
N LYS A 94 21.80 7.63 -10.62
CA LYS A 94 23.15 7.34 -10.11
C LYS A 94 24.14 7.10 -11.28
N ASP A 95 24.17 8.02 -12.22
CA ASP A 95 24.97 8.00 -13.45
C ASP A 95 24.73 6.83 -14.42
N LYS A 96 23.75 5.95 -14.13
CA LYS A 96 23.34 4.87 -15.02
C LYS A 96 22.19 5.30 -15.92
N PRO A 97 22.20 4.96 -17.22
CA PRO A 97 21.15 5.37 -18.15
C PRO A 97 19.85 4.58 -17.91
N VAL A 98 18.74 5.28 -18.00
CA VAL A 98 17.39 4.76 -17.87
C VAL A 98 16.62 5.07 -19.15
N CYS A 99 15.94 4.07 -19.75
CA CYS A 99 15.16 4.26 -20.95
C CYS A 99 13.93 5.17 -20.71
N ASN A 100 13.39 5.76 -21.79
CA ASN A 100 12.21 6.63 -21.71
C ASN A 100 10.99 5.96 -21.02
N THR A 101 10.80 4.66 -21.23
CA THR A 101 9.70 3.90 -20.62
C THR A 101 9.87 3.76 -19.10
N CYS A 102 11.12 3.64 -18.63
CA CYS A 102 11.43 3.50 -17.20
C CYS A 102 11.67 4.83 -16.49
N ALA A 103 12.02 5.89 -17.20
CA ALA A 103 12.30 7.22 -16.64
C ALA A 103 11.22 7.76 -15.68
N PRO A 104 9.90 7.53 -15.91
CA PRO A 104 8.87 7.96 -14.97
C PRO A 104 9.05 7.45 -13.53
N HIS A 105 9.58 6.24 -13.37
CA HIS A 105 9.79 5.64 -12.05
C HIS A 105 10.92 6.28 -11.23
N PHE A 106 11.71 7.15 -11.86
CA PHE A 106 12.84 7.86 -11.23
C PHE A 106 12.61 9.37 -11.15
N LYS A 107 11.46 9.85 -11.64
CA LYS A 107 11.06 11.27 -11.55
C LYS A 107 10.26 11.50 -10.28
N THR A 108 10.53 12.61 -9.61
CA THR A 108 9.70 13.06 -8.49
C THR A 108 8.28 13.36 -8.99
N GLU A 109 7.30 12.74 -8.38
CA GLU A 109 5.90 13.03 -8.65
C GLU A 109 5.53 14.41 -8.12
N LYS A 110 4.76 15.15 -8.91
CA LYS A 110 4.22 16.48 -8.57
C LYS A 110 2.71 16.43 -8.59
N ALA A 111 2.06 17.14 -7.69
CA ALA A 111 0.62 17.28 -7.70
C ALA A 111 0.16 18.05 -8.95
N CYS A 112 -0.83 17.50 -9.64
CA CYS A 112 -1.46 18.18 -10.76
C CYS A 112 -2.27 19.39 -10.24
N PRO A 113 -2.03 20.63 -10.71
CA PRO A 113 -2.74 21.80 -10.20
C PRO A 113 -4.25 21.72 -10.44
N ARG A 114 -4.70 20.96 -11.44
CA ARG A 114 -6.12 20.83 -11.77
C ARG A 114 -6.88 19.79 -10.95
N CYS A 115 -6.28 18.62 -10.69
CA CYS A 115 -7.00 17.50 -10.03
C CYS A 115 -6.32 16.99 -8.76
N GLY A 116 -5.21 17.58 -8.32
CA GLY A 116 -4.48 17.19 -7.12
C GLY A 116 -3.73 15.86 -7.20
N LYS A 117 -3.96 15.04 -8.22
CA LYS A 117 -3.30 13.73 -8.36
C LYS A 117 -1.79 13.89 -8.56
N LEU A 118 -1.02 13.08 -7.85
CA LEU A 118 0.43 12.99 -8.06
C LEU A 118 0.72 12.37 -9.43
N SER A 119 1.65 12.97 -10.16
CA SER A 119 2.06 12.52 -11.49
C SER A 119 3.53 12.83 -11.74
N ALA A 120 4.26 11.84 -12.24
CA ALA A 120 5.64 12.01 -12.72
C ALA A 120 5.71 12.76 -14.06
N HIS A 121 4.58 12.93 -14.76
CA HIS A 121 4.47 13.61 -16.04
C HIS A 121 3.38 14.66 -16.01
N LEU A 122 3.78 15.92 -15.95
CA LEU A 122 2.92 17.06 -16.18
C LEU A 122 3.32 17.70 -17.52
N ALA A 123 2.36 18.09 -18.35
CA ALA A 123 2.58 18.74 -19.63
C ALA A 123 1.60 19.89 -19.81
N LYS A 124 1.99 20.87 -20.61
CA LYS A 124 1.13 21.99 -21.01
C LYS A 124 0.29 21.56 -22.23
N ALA A 125 -0.92 22.04 -22.32
CA ALA A 125 -1.83 21.81 -23.46
C ALA A 125 -2.12 23.17 -24.13
N LEU A 126 -1.09 23.74 -24.74
CA LEU A 126 -1.12 25.09 -25.33
C LEU A 126 -2.16 25.23 -26.44
N GLU A 127 -2.42 24.14 -27.17
CA GLU A 127 -3.46 24.07 -28.20
C GLU A 127 -4.89 24.30 -27.66
N PHE A 128 -5.08 24.18 -26.34
CA PHE A 128 -6.34 24.45 -25.64
C PHE A 128 -6.26 25.66 -24.70
N GLY A 129 -5.23 26.50 -24.85
CA GLY A 129 -5.01 27.68 -23.99
C GLY A 129 -4.55 27.34 -22.57
N VAL A 130 -4.20 26.08 -22.26
CA VAL A 130 -3.74 25.65 -20.93
C VAL A 130 -2.23 25.88 -20.81
N THR A 131 -1.86 26.93 -20.09
CA THR A 131 -0.46 27.33 -19.87
C THR A 131 0.18 26.61 -18.69
N GLU A 132 -0.61 26.10 -17.75
CA GLU A 132 -0.14 25.30 -16.63
C GLU A 132 0.19 23.87 -17.03
N ALA A 133 1.19 23.26 -16.36
CA ALA A 133 1.54 21.87 -16.59
C ALA A 133 0.60 20.97 -15.79
N ILE A 134 -0.29 20.25 -16.47
CA ILE A 134 -1.30 19.35 -15.88
C ILE A 134 -1.06 17.86 -16.25
N CYS A 135 -1.65 16.93 -15.49
CA CYS A 135 -1.49 15.51 -15.74
C CYS A 135 -2.20 15.05 -17.03
N LYS A 136 -1.73 13.92 -17.57
CA LYS A 136 -2.27 13.36 -18.82
C LYS A 136 -3.78 13.16 -18.81
N SER A 137 -4.36 12.75 -17.68
CA SER A 137 -5.82 12.58 -17.55
C SER A 137 -6.56 13.91 -17.72
N CYS A 138 -6.03 14.99 -17.14
CA CYS A 138 -6.62 16.33 -17.29
C CYS A 138 -6.45 16.86 -18.72
N ILE A 139 -5.32 16.59 -19.38
CA ILE A 139 -5.12 16.93 -20.80
C ILE A 139 -6.11 16.15 -21.68
N SER A 140 -6.26 14.86 -21.42
CA SER A 140 -7.19 14.01 -22.22
C SER A 140 -8.64 14.46 -22.15
N ALA A 141 -9.05 15.19 -21.11
CA ALA A 141 -10.39 15.73 -20.99
C ALA A 141 -10.70 16.87 -22.00
N TYR A 142 -9.69 17.46 -22.63
CA TYR A 142 -9.87 18.47 -23.69
C TYR A 142 -9.98 17.85 -25.10
N TYR A 143 -9.63 16.56 -25.23
CA TYR A 143 -9.69 15.90 -26.54
C TYR A 143 -11.01 15.15 -26.72
N ASN A 144 -11.62 15.31 -27.88
CA ASN A 144 -12.76 14.51 -28.27
C ASN A 144 -12.31 13.08 -28.64
N PRO A 145 -13.09 12.05 -28.31
CA PRO A 145 -12.80 10.68 -28.72
C PRO A 145 -13.04 10.52 -30.23
N CYS A 146 -12.14 9.82 -30.90
CA CYS A 146 -12.37 9.35 -32.26
C CYS A 146 -13.49 8.30 -32.24
N GLU A 147 -14.54 8.47 -33.03
CA GLU A 147 -15.72 7.60 -33.02
C GLU A 147 -15.39 6.16 -33.41
N LEU A 148 -14.37 5.91 -34.25
CA LEU A 148 -13.98 4.57 -34.64
C LEU A 148 -13.08 3.88 -33.59
N CYS A 149 -12.04 4.55 -33.06
CA CYS A 149 -11.08 3.90 -32.16
C CYS A 149 -11.25 4.27 -30.67
N GLY A 150 -12.15 5.18 -30.32
CA GLY A 150 -12.43 5.63 -28.97
C GLY A 150 -11.30 6.40 -28.28
N ARG A 151 -10.17 6.64 -28.95
CA ARG A 151 -9.06 7.39 -28.33
C ARG A 151 -9.27 8.89 -28.45
N ALA A 152 -9.07 9.59 -27.34
CA ALA A 152 -9.03 11.04 -27.31
C ALA A 152 -7.88 11.54 -28.21
N ARG A 153 -8.19 12.34 -29.22
CA ARG A 153 -7.27 12.79 -30.28
C ARG A 153 -7.62 14.21 -30.73
N HIS A 154 -6.62 14.90 -31.28
CA HIS A 154 -6.76 16.20 -31.90
C HIS A 154 -5.71 16.35 -33.01
N PRO A 155 -6.04 16.96 -34.18
CA PRO A 155 -7.40 17.25 -34.63
C PRO A 155 -8.14 15.99 -35.08
N LEU A 156 -9.48 16.00 -35.01
CA LEU A 156 -10.35 15.06 -35.68
C LEU A 156 -10.70 15.57 -37.07
N LYS A 157 -10.91 14.65 -38.03
CA LYS A 157 -11.35 14.91 -39.39
C LYS A 157 -12.72 14.30 -39.58
N GLU A 158 -13.59 15.01 -40.25
CA GLU A 158 -14.92 14.50 -40.61
C GLU A 158 -14.86 13.61 -41.85
N LYS A 159 -15.48 12.46 -41.79
CA LYS A 159 -15.69 11.54 -42.91
C LYS A 159 -17.01 10.82 -42.72
N ASP A 160 -17.90 10.91 -43.72
CA ASP A 160 -19.23 10.29 -43.70
C ASP A 160 -20.05 10.61 -42.41
N GLY A 161 -19.95 11.86 -41.93
CA GLY A 161 -20.61 12.31 -40.71
C GLY A 161 -19.90 11.89 -39.39
N HIS A 162 -18.77 11.18 -39.50
CA HIS A 162 -18.01 10.70 -38.33
C HIS A 162 -16.76 11.50 -38.09
N HIS A 163 -16.49 11.82 -36.80
CA HIS A 163 -15.28 12.51 -36.36
C HIS A 163 -14.16 11.52 -36.06
N LEU A 164 -13.20 11.40 -36.99
CA LEU A 164 -12.17 10.38 -36.93
C LEU A 164 -10.77 10.98 -36.75
N CYS A 165 -9.90 10.28 -36.02
CA CYS A 165 -8.49 10.63 -35.94
C CYS A 165 -7.80 10.40 -37.28
N SER A 166 -6.68 11.08 -37.54
CA SER A 166 -5.96 11.03 -38.85
C SER A 166 -5.65 9.61 -39.35
N LYS A 167 -5.43 8.63 -38.46
CA LYS A 167 -5.18 7.23 -38.86
C LYS A 167 -6.47 6.52 -39.25
N CYS A 168 -7.52 6.65 -38.42
CA CYS A 168 -8.82 6.06 -38.74
C CYS A 168 -9.44 6.68 -39.98
N TYR A 169 -9.26 7.99 -40.19
CA TYR A 169 -9.70 8.69 -41.39
C TYR A 169 -9.07 8.10 -42.68
N ARG A 170 -7.75 7.80 -42.64
CA ARG A 170 -7.04 7.30 -43.85
C ARG A 170 -7.20 5.81 -44.08
N LEU A 171 -7.19 5.00 -43.02
CA LEU A 171 -7.05 3.55 -43.13
C LEU A 171 -8.29 2.78 -42.65
N GLY A 172 -9.22 3.41 -41.92
CA GLY A 172 -10.40 2.75 -41.37
C GLY A 172 -10.06 1.58 -40.44
N LEU A 173 -10.60 0.43 -40.76
CA LEU A 173 -10.26 -0.87 -40.16
C LEU A 173 -9.09 -1.49 -40.94
N ILE A 174 -8.21 -2.17 -40.21
CA ILE A 174 -7.06 -2.90 -40.77
C ILE A 174 -6.92 -4.25 -40.06
N PRO A 175 -6.44 -5.31 -40.73
CA PRO A 175 -6.22 -6.62 -40.13
C PRO A 175 -5.08 -6.56 -39.12
N CYS A 176 -5.29 -7.23 -37.99
CA CYS A 176 -4.29 -7.36 -36.92
C CYS A 176 -3.21 -8.37 -37.36
N PRO A 177 -1.92 -8.01 -37.28
CA PRO A 177 -0.84 -8.92 -37.67
C PRO A 177 -0.69 -10.16 -36.75
N ASP A 178 -1.29 -10.13 -35.55
CA ASP A 178 -1.14 -11.21 -34.57
C ASP A 178 -2.37 -12.16 -34.53
N CYS A 179 -3.59 -11.70 -34.88
CA CYS A 179 -4.83 -12.52 -34.83
C CYS A 179 -5.67 -12.43 -36.12
N ALA A 180 -5.26 -11.63 -37.10
CA ALA A 180 -5.96 -11.36 -38.36
C ALA A 180 -7.34 -10.67 -38.23
N ASP A 181 -7.87 -10.46 -37.02
CA ASP A 181 -9.13 -9.74 -36.81
C ASP A 181 -8.99 -8.27 -37.21
N ASP A 182 -10.04 -7.71 -37.82
CA ASP A 182 -10.09 -6.30 -38.16
C ASP A 182 -10.19 -5.40 -36.95
N TYR A 183 -9.40 -4.33 -36.93
CA TYR A 183 -9.42 -3.36 -35.85
C TYR A 183 -9.16 -1.92 -36.35
N PRO A 184 -9.62 -0.89 -35.57
CA PRO A 184 -9.42 0.50 -35.96
C PRO A 184 -7.92 0.88 -36.02
N ALA A 185 -7.48 1.43 -37.18
CA ALA A 185 -6.07 1.81 -37.40
C ALA A 185 -5.51 2.82 -36.35
N GLY A 186 -6.40 3.61 -35.74
CA GLY A 186 -6.06 4.54 -34.67
C GLY A 186 -5.57 3.86 -33.37
N LEU A 187 -5.80 2.57 -33.16
CA LEU A 187 -5.31 1.81 -32.01
C LEU A 187 -3.80 1.51 -32.09
N GLY A 188 -3.19 1.61 -33.25
CA GLY A 188 -1.74 1.47 -33.42
C GLY A 188 -1.36 0.32 -34.33
N LEU A 189 -0.34 -0.50 -33.97
CA LEU A 189 0.22 -1.54 -34.81
C LEU A 189 -0.54 -2.87 -34.73
N ARG A 190 -1.46 -3.02 -33.78
CA ARG A 190 -2.24 -4.24 -33.55
C ARG A 190 -3.52 -3.94 -32.77
N CYS A 191 -4.47 -4.88 -32.78
CA CYS A 191 -5.70 -4.77 -32.01
C CYS A 191 -5.41 -4.61 -30.49
N ARG A 192 -6.42 -4.16 -29.72
CA ARG A 192 -6.28 -3.89 -28.29
C ARG A 192 -5.85 -5.13 -27.52
N ASP A 193 -6.44 -6.27 -27.80
CA ASP A 193 -6.19 -7.52 -27.07
C ASP A 193 -4.80 -8.07 -27.34
N CYS A 194 -4.36 -8.12 -28.58
CA CYS A 194 -3.00 -8.52 -28.94
C CYS A 194 -1.95 -7.56 -28.37
N TYR A 195 -2.24 -6.26 -28.34
CA TYR A 195 -1.39 -5.29 -27.65
C TYR A 195 -1.28 -5.58 -26.15
N LEU A 196 -2.40 -5.86 -25.46
CA LEU A 196 -2.42 -6.17 -24.03
C LEU A 196 -1.73 -7.50 -23.72
N LYS A 197 -1.94 -8.54 -24.55
CA LYS A 197 -1.22 -9.81 -24.44
C LYS A 197 0.30 -9.60 -24.52
N LYS A 198 0.76 -8.87 -25.54
CA LYS A 198 2.19 -8.53 -25.67
C LYS A 198 2.72 -7.70 -24.52
N LEU A 199 1.92 -6.76 -24.01
CA LEU A 199 2.29 -5.94 -22.85
C LEU A 199 2.40 -6.78 -21.57
N THR A 200 1.52 -7.76 -21.35
CA THR A 200 1.58 -8.71 -20.22
C THR A 200 2.91 -9.48 -20.26
N ARG A 201 3.25 -10.09 -21.40
CA ARG A 201 4.52 -10.80 -21.59
C ARG A 201 5.74 -9.91 -21.36
N SER A 202 5.72 -8.70 -21.94
CA SER A 202 6.80 -7.73 -21.75
C SER A 202 6.98 -7.30 -20.30
N LYS A 203 5.89 -7.17 -19.53
CA LYS A 203 5.97 -6.87 -18.09
C LYS A 203 6.58 -8.02 -17.30
N ALA A 204 6.20 -9.26 -17.59
CA ALA A 204 6.81 -10.44 -16.96
C ALA A 204 8.30 -10.52 -17.26
N GLN A 205 8.70 -10.31 -18.52
CA GLN A 205 10.11 -10.28 -18.95
C GLN A 205 10.92 -9.17 -18.27
N ILE A 206 10.32 -8.03 -17.96
CA ILE A 206 10.98 -6.98 -17.18
C ILE A 206 11.06 -7.39 -15.71
N ALA A 207 10.03 -8.04 -15.19
CA ALA A 207 9.91 -8.41 -13.80
C ALA A 207 10.91 -9.50 -13.36
N ILE A 208 11.36 -10.37 -14.26
CA ILE A 208 12.35 -11.41 -13.92
C ILE A 208 13.61 -10.84 -13.26
N HIS A 209 14.00 -9.61 -13.62
CA HIS A 209 15.18 -8.94 -13.04
C HIS A 209 14.98 -8.43 -11.60
N LEU A 210 13.79 -8.59 -11.03
CA LEU A 210 13.48 -8.28 -9.64
C LEU A 210 13.75 -9.45 -8.70
N TYR A 211 13.98 -10.65 -9.26
CA TYR A 211 14.11 -11.92 -8.52
C TYR A 211 15.49 -12.52 -8.72
N GLU A 212 16.01 -13.14 -7.65
CA GLU A 212 17.33 -13.79 -7.65
C GLU A 212 17.22 -15.25 -8.07
N GLN A 213 16.15 -15.95 -7.63
CA GLN A 213 15.97 -17.38 -7.91
C GLN A 213 15.47 -17.60 -9.34
N LYS A 214 16.14 -18.50 -10.08
CA LYS A 214 15.73 -18.88 -11.44
C LYS A 214 14.33 -19.50 -11.48
N SER A 215 13.95 -20.25 -10.44
CA SER A 215 12.61 -20.81 -10.29
C SER A 215 11.53 -19.71 -10.26
N THR A 216 11.73 -18.66 -9.46
CA THR A 216 10.80 -17.52 -9.38
C THR A 216 10.76 -16.73 -10.67
N GLN A 217 11.92 -16.56 -11.35
CA GLN A 217 11.97 -15.95 -12.69
C GLN A 217 11.15 -16.74 -13.72
N HIS A 218 11.19 -18.08 -13.63
CA HIS A 218 10.36 -18.95 -14.48
C HIS A 218 8.88 -18.82 -14.11
N ASP A 219 8.57 -18.88 -12.81
CA ASP A 219 7.20 -18.79 -12.31
C ASP A 219 6.50 -17.50 -12.75
N ILE A 220 7.16 -16.34 -12.75
CA ILE A 220 6.52 -15.07 -13.17
C ILE A 220 6.20 -15.05 -14.67
N ILE A 221 7.01 -15.72 -15.51
CA ILE A 221 6.72 -15.87 -16.92
C ILE A 221 5.55 -16.84 -17.11
N ALA A 222 5.58 -18.00 -16.47
CA ALA A 222 4.51 -18.99 -16.50
C ALA A 222 3.19 -18.40 -15.98
N PHE A 223 3.23 -17.61 -14.92
CA PHE A 223 2.07 -16.90 -14.38
C PHE A 223 1.47 -15.90 -15.39
N ALA A 224 2.30 -15.17 -16.12
CA ALA A 224 1.80 -14.27 -17.15
C ALA A 224 1.06 -15.00 -18.27
N GLU A 225 1.57 -16.16 -18.72
CA GLU A 225 0.89 -17.00 -19.73
C GLU A 225 -0.39 -17.62 -19.11
N TRP A 226 -0.33 -18.12 -17.88
CA TRP A 226 -1.50 -18.63 -17.17
C TRP A 226 -2.61 -17.57 -17.07
N LEU A 227 -2.27 -16.33 -16.71
CA LEU A 227 -3.22 -15.22 -16.69
C LEU A 227 -3.87 -14.95 -18.05
N LEU A 228 -3.09 -15.04 -19.13
CA LEU A 228 -3.60 -14.83 -20.50
C LEU A 228 -4.58 -15.93 -20.94
N CYS A 229 -4.45 -17.13 -20.37
CA CYS A 229 -5.38 -18.25 -20.63
C CYS A 229 -6.64 -18.19 -19.75
N HIS A 230 -6.53 -17.67 -18.52
CA HIS A 230 -7.62 -17.76 -17.51
C HIS A 230 -8.33 -16.43 -17.26
N THR A 231 -7.88 -15.32 -17.85
CA THR A 231 -8.50 -14.00 -17.65
C THR A 231 -8.55 -13.18 -18.95
N THR A 232 -9.24 -12.03 -18.89
CA THR A 232 -9.18 -11.08 -20.00
C THR A 232 -7.79 -10.43 -20.10
N PRO A 233 -7.32 -10.07 -21.30
CA PRO A 233 -6.00 -9.44 -21.49
C PRO A 233 -5.80 -8.18 -20.63
N LEU A 234 -6.87 -7.41 -20.39
CA LEU A 234 -6.81 -6.22 -19.54
C LEU A 234 -6.56 -6.58 -18.07
N LYS A 235 -7.24 -7.60 -17.56
CA LYS A 235 -7.02 -8.10 -16.19
C LYS A 235 -5.63 -8.70 -16.04
N ALA A 236 -5.16 -9.48 -17.02
CA ALA A 236 -3.83 -10.06 -17.03
C ALA A 236 -2.72 -8.99 -16.87
N VAL A 237 -2.78 -7.92 -17.68
CA VAL A 237 -1.80 -6.83 -17.66
C VAL A 237 -1.72 -6.10 -16.32
N VAL A 238 -2.84 -5.98 -15.61
CA VAL A 238 -2.90 -5.34 -14.28
C VAL A 238 -2.38 -6.32 -13.21
N SER A 239 -2.78 -7.58 -13.31
CA SER A 239 -2.46 -8.61 -12.32
C SER A 239 -0.96 -8.93 -12.24
N VAL A 240 -0.23 -8.98 -13.36
CA VAL A 240 1.23 -9.24 -13.32
C VAL A 240 1.96 -8.32 -12.32
N ASN A 241 1.65 -7.03 -12.31
CA ASN A 241 2.30 -6.11 -11.39
C ASN A 241 1.77 -6.22 -9.95
N ARG A 242 0.49 -6.54 -9.78
CA ARG A 242 -0.16 -6.62 -8.46
C ARG A 242 0.43 -7.72 -7.60
N PHE A 243 0.87 -8.82 -8.21
CA PHE A 243 1.34 -9.99 -7.47
C PHE A 243 2.84 -10.01 -7.16
N HIS A 244 3.60 -8.98 -7.53
CA HIS A 244 5.03 -8.86 -7.19
C HIS A 244 5.35 -9.10 -5.70
N PRO A 245 4.55 -8.61 -4.72
CA PRO A 245 4.85 -8.88 -3.31
C PRO A 245 4.84 -10.37 -2.96
N LEU A 246 3.94 -11.16 -3.59
CA LEU A 246 3.92 -12.61 -3.37
C LEU A 246 5.13 -13.29 -4.02
N PHE A 247 5.46 -12.94 -5.28
CA PHE A 247 6.63 -13.49 -5.95
C PHE A 247 7.95 -13.15 -5.25
N LYS A 248 8.02 -11.99 -4.59
CA LYS A 248 9.16 -11.65 -3.75
C LYS A 248 9.29 -12.59 -2.56
N ILE A 249 8.21 -12.95 -1.91
CA ILE A 249 8.18 -13.93 -0.82
C ILE A 249 8.60 -15.33 -1.32
N VAL A 250 8.10 -15.73 -2.49
CA VAL A 250 8.49 -16.98 -3.14
C VAL A 250 9.99 -17.00 -3.44
N ASP A 251 10.55 -15.88 -3.88
CA ASP A 251 11.97 -15.73 -4.18
C ASP A 251 12.86 -15.86 -2.94
N GLU A 252 12.41 -15.27 -1.82
CA GLU A 252 13.11 -15.32 -0.53
C GLU A 252 12.99 -16.69 0.18
N SER A 253 11.93 -17.47 -0.09
CA SER A 253 11.62 -18.74 0.61
C SER A 253 10.91 -19.74 -0.33
N PRO A 254 11.55 -20.24 -1.39
CA PRO A 254 10.90 -20.94 -2.50
C PRO A 254 10.17 -22.22 -2.09
N ASP A 255 10.65 -22.93 -1.06
CA ASP A 255 10.11 -24.22 -0.63
C ASP A 255 9.14 -24.11 0.56
N GLU A 256 9.19 -23.03 1.33
CA GLU A 256 8.49 -22.90 2.61
C GLU A 256 7.38 -21.83 2.61
N TRP A 257 7.33 -20.93 1.64
CA TRP A 257 6.42 -19.78 1.67
C TRP A 257 4.96 -20.16 1.87
N PHE A 258 4.49 -21.26 1.28
CA PHE A 258 3.11 -21.70 1.36
C PHE A 258 2.80 -22.51 2.64
N LEU A 259 3.82 -22.93 3.41
CA LEU A 259 3.68 -23.66 4.67
C LEU A 259 3.79 -22.75 5.91
N SER A 260 4.17 -21.50 5.75
CA SER A 260 4.50 -20.60 6.86
C SER A 260 3.62 -19.36 6.92
N ALA A 261 2.72 -19.32 7.91
CA ALA A 261 1.80 -18.19 8.12
C ALA A 261 2.52 -16.86 8.39
N HIS A 262 3.66 -16.88 9.08
CA HIS A 262 4.44 -15.68 9.37
C HIS A 262 5.04 -15.06 8.10
N ILE A 263 5.46 -15.88 7.14
CA ILE A 263 5.98 -15.43 5.83
C ILE A 263 4.87 -14.76 5.01
N LEU A 264 3.66 -15.32 5.04
CA LEU A 264 2.49 -14.80 4.31
C LEU A 264 1.83 -13.57 4.97
N ALA A 265 2.07 -13.34 6.25
CA ALA A 265 1.38 -12.31 7.01
C ALA A 265 1.60 -10.87 6.51
N PRO A 266 2.78 -10.46 5.97
CA PRO A 266 2.99 -9.14 5.40
C PRO A 266 2.19 -8.87 4.13
N LEU A 267 1.73 -9.93 3.42
CA LEU A 267 0.95 -9.77 2.20
C LEU A 267 -0.42 -9.14 2.46
N ASP A 268 -0.91 -8.38 1.50
CA ASP A 268 -2.29 -7.90 1.51
C ASP A 268 -3.26 -9.08 1.56
N LYS A 269 -4.39 -8.91 2.29
CA LYS A 269 -5.45 -9.92 2.38
C LYS A 269 -5.99 -10.33 1.01
N GLU A 270 -6.07 -9.36 0.10
CA GLU A 270 -6.57 -9.58 -1.27
C GLU A 270 -5.69 -10.53 -2.09
N LEU A 271 -4.39 -10.59 -1.80
CA LEU A 271 -3.46 -11.49 -2.50
C LEU A 271 -3.64 -12.96 -2.09
N LEU A 272 -4.17 -13.20 -0.90
CA LEU A 272 -4.39 -14.54 -0.31
C LEU A 272 -5.85 -15.01 -0.40
N ARG A 273 -6.72 -14.29 -1.09
CA ARG A 273 -8.11 -14.71 -1.29
C ARG A 273 -8.17 -16.04 -2.05
N LYS A 274 -9.23 -16.81 -1.81
CA LYS A 274 -9.46 -18.11 -2.46
C LYS A 274 -9.51 -18.00 -3.99
N ASP A 275 -10.07 -16.88 -4.50
CA ASP A 275 -10.18 -16.54 -5.91
C ASP A 275 -9.02 -15.68 -6.44
N GLY A 276 -7.95 -15.51 -5.65
CA GLY A 276 -6.75 -14.76 -6.03
C GLY A 276 -5.95 -15.48 -7.13
N TYR A 277 -5.71 -14.82 -8.25
CA TYR A 277 -5.05 -15.43 -9.42
C TYR A 277 -3.70 -16.09 -9.11
N ALA A 278 -2.86 -15.47 -8.30
CA ALA A 278 -1.58 -16.08 -7.98
C ALA A 278 -1.71 -17.31 -7.10
N ARG A 279 -2.71 -17.34 -6.20
CA ARG A 279 -3.02 -18.52 -5.42
C ARG A 279 -3.52 -19.67 -6.31
N LEU A 280 -4.47 -19.40 -7.21
CA LEU A 280 -4.96 -20.37 -8.19
C LEU A 280 -3.84 -20.88 -9.11
N PHE A 281 -2.92 -20.00 -9.52
CA PHE A 281 -1.74 -20.40 -10.29
C PHE A 281 -0.86 -21.38 -9.52
N TYR A 282 -0.49 -21.08 -8.27
CA TYR A 282 0.34 -21.97 -7.48
C TYR A 282 -0.40 -23.27 -7.08
N GLU A 283 -1.72 -23.22 -6.83
CA GLU A 283 -2.54 -24.41 -6.65
C GLU A 283 -2.52 -25.31 -7.90
N SER A 284 -2.51 -24.73 -9.11
CA SER A 284 -2.36 -25.50 -10.36
C SER A 284 -0.98 -26.15 -10.51
N LEU A 285 0.03 -25.65 -9.80
CA LEU A 285 1.38 -26.24 -9.71
C LEU A 285 1.52 -27.21 -8.51
N GLY A 286 0.43 -27.55 -7.81
CA GLY A 286 0.43 -28.42 -6.64
C GLY A 286 0.90 -27.75 -5.34
N LYS A 287 1.20 -26.45 -5.33
CA LYS A 287 1.58 -25.68 -4.13
C LYS A 287 0.34 -25.10 -3.44
N ILE A 288 -0.30 -25.93 -2.62
CA ILE A 288 -1.55 -25.58 -1.92
C ILE A 288 -1.22 -25.04 -0.53
N ILE A 289 -1.71 -23.80 -0.23
CA ILE A 289 -1.58 -23.23 1.12
C ILE A 289 -2.57 -23.94 2.04
N PRO A 290 -2.11 -24.63 3.12
CA PRO A 290 -2.99 -25.32 4.05
C PRO A 290 -3.99 -24.38 4.75
N ALA A 291 -5.18 -24.86 5.05
CA ALA A 291 -6.24 -24.05 5.67
C ALA A 291 -5.84 -23.51 7.05
N GLU A 292 -5.12 -24.30 7.84
CA GLU A 292 -4.56 -23.90 9.14
C GLU A 292 -3.54 -22.78 9.01
N VAL A 293 -2.70 -22.78 7.97
CA VAL A 293 -1.74 -21.70 7.69
C VAL A 293 -2.49 -20.40 7.37
N LEU A 294 -3.50 -20.45 6.51
CA LEU A 294 -4.34 -19.30 6.19
C LEU A 294 -5.07 -18.74 7.42
N ALA A 295 -5.58 -19.61 8.29
CA ALA A 295 -6.23 -19.19 9.54
C ALA A 295 -5.26 -18.48 10.47
N ASP A 296 -3.99 -18.93 10.52
CA ASP A 296 -2.96 -18.35 11.39
C ASP A 296 -2.35 -17.04 10.83
N VAL A 297 -2.44 -16.78 9.52
CA VAL A 297 -1.97 -15.52 8.91
C VAL A 297 -2.57 -14.29 9.59
N SER A 298 -3.85 -14.34 10.00
CA SER A 298 -4.49 -13.23 10.70
C SER A 298 -3.90 -12.98 12.10
N THR A 299 -3.47 -14.05 12.76
CA THR A 299 -2.77 -14.01 14.06
C THR A 299 -1.41 -13.34 13.89
N TRP A 300 -0.63 -13.75 12.87
CA TRP A 300 0.68 -13.16 12.58
C TRP A 300 0.60 -11.69 12.16
N ARG A 301 -0.40 -11.30 11.38
CA ARG A 301 -0.65 -9.87 11.08
C ARG A 301 -0.88 -9.03 12.35
N SER A 302 -1.60 -9.60 13.32
CA SER A 302 -1.80 -8.92 14.60
C SER A 302 -0.48 -8.85 15.40
N ILE A 303 0.34 -9.91 15.37
CA ILE A 303 1.67 -9.92 15.98
C ILE A 303 2.55 -8.83 15.38
N TYR A 304 2.62 -8.72 14.06
CA TYR A 304 3.42 -7.68 13.38
C TYR A 304 2.98 -6.26 13.75
N LYS A 305 1.67 -6.00 13.84
CA LYS A 305 1.15 -4.71 14.30
C LYS A 305 1.56 -4.39 15.75
N HIS A 306 1.54 -5.40 16.62
CA HIS A 306 2.00 -5.22 18.00
C HIS A 306 3.51 -4.97 18.08
N LEU A 307 4.30 -5.70 17.28
CA LEU A 307 5.75 -5.49 17.19
C LEU A 307 6.07 -4.10 16.62
N GLU A 308 5.39 -3.68 15.54
CA GLU A 308 5.54 -2.34 14.98
C GLU A 308 5.29 -1.26 16.04
N TYR A 309 4.22 -1.37 16.83
CA TYR A 309 3.93 -0.46 17.93
C TYR A 309 5.03 -0.47 18.99
N ILE A 310 5.52 -1.65 19.42
CA ILE A 310 6.54 -1.80 20.45
C ILE A 310 7.89 -1.23 20.01
N TYR A 311 8.24 -1.37 18.73
CA TYR A 311 9.51 -0.88 18.17
C TYR A 311 9.46 0.58 17.70
N GLN A 312 8.31 1.25 17.75
CA GLN A 312 8.24 2.68 17.49
C GLN A 312 9.06 3.45 18.54
N PRO A 313 9.85 4.46 18.11
CA PRO A 313 10.55 5.34 19.04
C PRO A 313 9.57 5.98 20.03
N SER A 314 9.75 5.73 21.31
CA SER A 314 8.86 6.25 22.34
C SER A 314 9.68 6.75 23.54
N PRO A 315 9.41 7.95 24.06
CA PRO A 315 10.09 8.48 25.26
C PRO A 315 9.70 7.78 26.57
N TYR A 316 8.81 6.78 26.48
CA TYR A 316 8.30 6.10 27.69
C TYR A 316 9.32 5.13 28.28
N PRO A 317 9.47 5.11 29.62
CA PRO A 317 10.46 4.27 30.32
C PRO A 317 10.36 2.77 30.00
N LEU A 318 9.14 2.26 29.79
CA LEU A 318 8.90 0.84 29.49
C LEU A 318 9.09 0.42 28.03
N SER A 319 9.46 1.33 27.14
CA SER A 319 9.60 0.99 25.71
C SER A 319 10.74 0.01 25.47
N LYS A 320 11.87 0.15 26.19
CA LYS A 320 13.03 -0.76 26.09
C LYS A 320 12.71 -2.14 26.66
N GLU A 321 12.04 -2.19 27.79
CA GLU A 321 11.63 -3.44 28.46
C GLU A 321 10.61 -4.20 27.59
N ALA A 322 9.64 -3.50 27.00
CA ALA A 322 8.69 -4.08 26.06
C ALA A 322 9.39 -4.65 24.81
N GLN A 323 10.41 -3.97 24.27
CA GLN A 323 11.23 -4.45 23.15
C GLN A 323 12.03 -5.70 23.54
N HIS A 324 12.67 -5.70 24.72
CA HIS A 324 13.41 -6.85 25.22
C HIS A 324 12.49 -8.06 25.44
N TYR A 325 11.30 -7.84 26.00
CA TYR A 325 10.30 -8.89 26.18
C TYR A 325 9.78 -9.42 24.83
N ALA A 326 9.52 -8.54 23.88
CA ALA A 326 9.10 -8.95 22.54
C ALA A 326 10.17 -9.80 21.85
N LYS A 327 11.45 -9.45 22.00
CA LYS A 327 12.59 -10.25 21.52
C LYS A 327 12.63 -11.62 22.20
N HIS A 328 12.49 -11.67 23.53
CA HIS A 328 12.41 -12.91 24.29
C HIS A 328 11.27 -13.82 23.83
N CYS A 329 10.07 -13.26 23.66
CA CYS A 329 8.93 -14.02 23.15
C CYS A 329 9.14 -14.54 21.73
N ARG A 330 9.83 -13.75 20.88
CA ARG A 330 10.19 -14.16 19.53
C ARG A 330 11.15 -15.34 19.53
N THR A 331 12.18 -15.33 20.35
CA THR A 331 13.09 -16.48 20.49
C THR A 331 12.35 -17.74 20.97
N ARG A 332 11.37 -17.61 21.86
CA ARG A 332 10.55 -18.73 22.32
C ARG A 332 9.67 -19.35 21.25
N ILE A 333 9.11 -18.55 20.34
CA ILE A 333 8.34 -19.11 19.21
C ILE A 333 9.25 -19.77 18.17
N GLU A 334 10.44 -19.21 17.92
CA GLU A 334 11.46 -19.79 17.05
C GLU A 334 11.93 -21.17 17.58
N ARG A 335 11.94 -21.35 18.90
CA ARG A 335 12.22 -22.65 19.58
C ARG A 335 11.01 -23.56 19.74
N ASN A 336 9.85 -23.19 19.18
CA ASN A 336 8.58 -23.91 19.33
C ASN A 336 8.07 -24.08 20.79
N GLU A 337 8.55 -23.24 21.71
CA GLU A 337 8.12 -23.26 23.13
C GLU A 337 6.72 -22.69 23.32
N ILE A 338 6.30 -21.78 22.44
CA ILE A 338 4.98 -21.14 22.47
C ILE A 338 4.36 -21.11 21.06
N LYS A 339 3.03 -21.12 20.99
CA LYS A 339 2.29 -20.98 19.73
C LYS A 339 2.07 -19.52 19.36
N SER A 340 1.84 -19.23 18.08
CA SER A 340 1.54 -17.88 17.54
C SER A 340 0.41 -17.18 18.31
N ARG A 341 -0.65 -17.90 18.67
CA ARG A 341 -1.78 -17.39 19.47
C ARG A 341 -1.34 -16.91 20.85
N THR A 342 -0.44 -17.65 21.51
CA THR A 342 0.12 -17.25 22.82
C THR A 342 0.98 -16.00 22.68
N LEU A 343 1.86 -15.96 21.66
CA LEU A 343 2.66 -14.79 21.35
C LEU A 343 1.78 -13.54 21.13
N LYS A 344 0.74 -13.66 20.29
CA LYS A 344 -0.23 -12.58 20.06
C LYS A 344 -0.85 -12.07 21.35
N GLN A 345 -1.30 -12.98 22.23
CA GLN A 345 -1.93 -12.61 23.50
C GLN A 345 -0.96 -11.88 24.43
N GLN A 346 0.28 -12.35 24.54
CA GLN A 346 1.33 -11.74 25.36
C GLN A 346 1.68 -10.34 24.85
N LEU A 347 1.94 -10.18 23.54
CA LEU A 347 2.24 -8.88 22.96
C LEU A 347 1.05 -7.91 23.06
N SER A 348 -0.17 -8.39 22.83
CA SER A 348 -1.38 -7.58 22.97
C SER A 348 -1.54 -7.04 24.40
N ALA A 349 -1.25 -7.85 25.42
CA ALA A 349 -1.31 -7.42 26.81
C ALA A 349 -0.27 -6.34 27.11
N VAL A 350 0.96 -6.50 26.62
CA VAL A 350 2.03 -5.50 26.76
C VAL A 350 1.67 -4.18 26.08
N VAL A 351 1.19 -4.23 24.82
CA VAL A 351 0.76 -3.03 24.08
C VAL A 351 -0.39 -2.32 24.78
N SER A 352 -1.39 -3.08 25.26
CA SER A 352 -2.53 -2.50 26.00
C SER A 352 -2.10 -1.85 27.29
N PHE A 353 -1.19 -2.48 28.03
CA PHE A 353 -0.68 -1.97 29.31
C PHE A 353 0.19 -0.74 29.13
N THR A 354 1.14 -0.76 28.20
CA THR A 354 2.00 0.40 27.90
C THR A 354 1.19 1.59 27.38
N THR A 355 0.17 1.33 26.55
CA THR A 355 -0.78 2.36 26.09
C THR A 355 -1.58 2.96 27.25
N TYR A 356 -2.02 2.12 28.19
CA TYR A 356 -2.72 2.58 29.40
C TYR A 356 -1.83 3.48 30.26
N LEU A 357 -0.60 3.06 30.56
CA LEU A 357 0.36 3.88 31.31
C LEU A 357 0.62 5.21 30.63
N LYS A 358 0.77 5.20 29.32
CA LYS A 358 0.93 6.39 28.49
C LYS A 358 -0.24 7.37 28.65
N ARG A 359 -1.47 6.88 28.50
CA ARG A 359 -2.68 7.71 28.60
C ARG A 359 -2.87 8.32 29.97
N CYS A 360 -2.51 7.57 31.03
CA CYS A 360 -2.67 8.00 32.43
C CYS A 360 -1.46 8.77 32.93
N ASN A 361 -0.40 8.95 32.14
CA ASN A 361 0.89 9.52 32.56
C ASN A 361 1.44 8.88 33.84
N ARG A 362 1.42 7.54 33.92
CA ARG A 362 1.81 6.76 35.10
C ARG A 362 3.06 5.93 34.81
N GLN A 363 3.81 5.73 35.90
CA GLN A 363 4.93 4.79 35.90
C GLN A 363 4.46 3.37 36.27
N LEU A 364 5.30 2.37 36.02
CA LEU A 364 5.06 1.00 36.40
C LEU A 364 5.11 0.89 37.95
N SER A 365 4.02 0.42 38.53
CA SER A 365 3.87 0.15 39.96
C SER A 365 2.80 -0.92 40.17
N GLU A 366 2.76 -1.55 41.35
CA GLU A 366 1.68 -2.50 41.70
C GLU A 366 0.30 -1.86 41.62
N ALA A 367 0.19 -0.59 42.01
CA ALA A 367 -1.05 0.16 41.93
C ALA A 367 -1.52 0.32 40.48
N SER A 368 -0.61 0.71 39.56
CA SER A 368 -0.94 0.88 38.14
C SER A 368 -1.30 -0.45 37.47
N VAL A 369 -0.62 -1.56 37.82
CA VAL A 369 -0.95 -2.91 37.33
C VAL A 369 -2.31 -3.36 37.86
N SER A 370 -2.57 -3.20 39.15
CA SER A 370 -3.84 -3.58 39.78
C SER A 370 -5.02 -2.80 39.20
N GLU A 371 -4.85 -1.52 38.94
CA GLU A 371 -5.88 -0.68 38.31
C GLU A 371 -6.11 -1.06 36.87
N PHE A 372 -5.04 -1.27 36.09
CA PHE A 372 -5.16 -1.78 34.69
C PHE A 372 -5.92 -3.10 34.66
N LEU A 373 -5.57 -4.07 35.50
CA LEU A 373 -6.23 -5.37 35.54
C LEU A 373 -7.68 -5.31 36.06
N ARG A 374 -8.04 -4.28 36.80
CA ARG A 374 -9.44 -4.00 37.17
C ARG A 374 -10.27 -3.65 35.93
N HIS A 375 -9.69 -2.87 35.02
CA HIS A 375 -10.34 -2.51 33.74
C HIS A 375 -10.27 -3.63 32.69
N TYR A 376 -9.16 -4.39 32.66
CA TYR A 376 -8.88 -5.42 31.66
C TYR A 376 -8.57 -6.80 32.29
N PRO A 377 -9.52 -7.40 33.01
CA PRO A 377 -9.28 -8.61 33.78
C PRO A 377 -8.86 -9.83 32.94
N GLY A 378 -9.25 -9.87 31.65
CA GLY A 378 -8.88 -10.95 30.74
C GLY A 378 -7.42 -10.96 30.31
N LEU A 379 -6.65 -9.90 30.59
CA LEU A 379 -5.25 -9.78 30.21
C LEU A 379 -4.28 -10.21 31.33
N GLU A 380 -4.77 -10.59 32.53
CA GLU A 380 -3.97 -10.93 33.69
C GLU A 380 -2.92 -12.01 33.39
N ALA A 381 -3.34 -13.16 32.86
CA ALA A 381 -2.43 -14.27 32.56
C ALA A 381 -1.36 -13.90 31.51
N SER A 382 -1.75 -13.11 30.51
CA SER A 382 -0.83 -12.69 29.44
C SER A 382 0.15 -11.62 29.90
N LEU A 383 -0.27 -10.72 30.78
CA LEU A 383 0.57 -9.66 31.35
C LEU A 383 1.54 -10.21 32.41
N THR A 384 1.14 -11.26 33.16
CA THR A 384 1.99 -11.89 34.17
C THR A 384 3.35 -12.32 33.58
N GLY A 385 3.36 -12.87 32.37
CA GLY A 385 4.61 -13.24 31.71
C GLY A 385 5.56 -12.06 31.48
N PHE A 386 5.04 -10.89 31.13
CA PHE A 386 5.83 -9.67 30.99
C PHE A 386 6.34 -9.17 32.35
N LEU A 387 5.49 -9.17 33.37
CA LEU A 387 5.87 -8.72 34.71
C LEU A 387 6.94 -9.60 35.34
N VAL A 388 6.84 -10.92 35.20
CA VAL A 388 7.87 -11.88 35.62
C VAL A 388 9.19 -11.64 34.89
N PHE A 389 9.15 -11.45 33.59
CA PHE A 389 10.33 -11.13 32.79
C PHE A 389 10.98 -9.79 33.22
N PHE A 390 10.16 -8.77 33.46
CA PHE A 390 10.61 -7.43 33.88
C PHE A 390 11.24 -7.45 35.27
N ASN A 391 10.62 -8.14 36.25
CA ASN A 391 11.07 -8.17 37.63
C ASN A 391 12.37 -8.97 37.81
N GLY A 392 12.65 -9.95 36.91
CA GLY A 392 13.79 -10.85 37.08
C GLY A 392 13.84 -11.46 38.49
N PRO A 393 15.02 -11.53 39.13
CA PRO A 393 15.17 -12.01 40.50
C PRO A 393 14.74 -10.98 41.59
N ARG A 394 14.27 -9.78 41.19
CA ARG A 394 13.79 -8.75 42.13
C ARG A 394 12.39 -9.09 42.65
N ALA A 395 12.00 -8.49 43.80
CA ALA A 395 10.70 -8.72 44.43
C ALA A 395 9.57 -8.54 43.40
N PRO A 396 8.70 -9.56 43.24
CA PRO A 396 7.73 -9.55 42.18
C PRO A 396 6.69 -8.45 42.40
N ILE A 397 6.48 -7.59 41.37
CA ILE A 397 5.26 -6.80 41.28
C ILE A 397 4.14 -7.78 41.00
N THR A 398 3.55 -8.33 42.07
CA THR A 398 2.44 -9.25 41.97
C THR A 398 1.15 -8.48 41.95
N ALA A 399 0.41 -8.54 40.88
CA ALA A 399 -0.97 -8.13 40.88
C ALA A 399 -1.79 -9.15 41.74
N LYS A 400 -1.75 -9.02 43.05
CA LYS A 400 -2.72 -9.70 43.91
C LYS A 400 -4.09 -9.09 43.62
N ARG A 401 -4.78 -9.69 42.68
CA ARG A 401 -6.17 -9.37 42.41
C ARG A 401 -6.97 -9.72 43.68
N LYS A 402 -7.57 -8.74 44.35
CA LYS A 402 -8.74 -9.02 45.17
C LYS A 402 -9.79 -9.56 44.19
N ARG A 403 -9.93 -10.90 44.12
CA ARG A 403 -10.92 -11.54 43.28
C ARG A 403 -12.29 -10.97 43.62
N CYS A 404 -12.79 -10.08 42.84
CA CYS A 404 -14.21 -9.76 42.82
C CYS A 404 -14.92 -11.07 42.48
N LYS A 405 -15.60 -11.68 43.44
CA LYS A 405 -16.06 -13.07 43.37
C LYS A 405 -17.01 -13.38 42.21
N THR A 406 -17.53 -12.36 41.52
CA THR A 406 -18.46 -12.55 40.39
C THR A 406 -18.27 -11.46 39.33
N SER A 407 -17.98 -11.85 38.09
CA SER A 407 -17.96 -10.89 36.97
C SER A 407 -19.38 -10.47 36.61
N SER A 408 -19.56 -9.23 36.12
CA SER A 408 -20.87 -8.74 35.64
C SER A 408 -21.55 -9.72 34.68
N LYS A 409 -20.78 -10.38 33.81
CA LYS A 409 -21.24 -11.44 32.92
C LYS A 409 -21.75 -12.68 33.68
N SER A 410 -21.08 -13.11 34.75
CA SER A 410 -21.50 -14.30 35.52
C SER A 410 -22.71 -14.01 36.38
N ILE A 411 -22.84 -12.78 36.92
CA ILE A 411 -24.04 -12.34 37.63
C ILE A 411 -25.24 -12.36 36.68
N LEU A 412 -25.09 -11.77 35.50
CA LEU A 412 -26.16 -11.72 34.50
C LEU A 412 -26.53 -13.14 34.01
N LYS A 413 -25.56 -14.00 33.71
CA LYS A 413 -25.81 -15.40 33.32
C LYS A 413 -26.49 -16.20 34.41
N ALA A 414 -26.11 -16.01 35.68
CA ALA A 414 -26.74 -16.70 36.81
C ALA A 414 -28.19 -16.28 36.96
N TYR A 415 -28.49 -14.99 36.80
CA TYR A 415 -29.84 -14.48 36.85
C TYR A 415 -30.72 -14.99 35.72
N LEU A 416 -30.22 -15.00 34.48
CA LEU A 416 -30.93 -15.47 33.31
C LEU A 416 -31.17 -16.98 33.27
N ARG A 417 -30.46 -17.77 34.11
CA ARG A 417 -30.66 -19.24 34.28
C ARG A 417 -31.60 -19.61 35.38
N GLN A 418 -32.01 -18.66 36.23
CA GLN A 418 -33.01 -18.92 37.25
C GLN A 418 -34.39 -19.14 36.60
N PRO A 419 -35.19 -20.13 37.02
CA PRO A 419 -36.55 -20.26 36.55
C PRO A 419 -37.29 -18.97 36.85
N LYS A 420 -38.05 -18.46 35.88
CA LYS A 420 -38.77 -17.18 35.96
C LYS A 420 -39.67 -17.19 37.21
N GLN A 421 -39.26 -16.47 38.24
CA GLN A 421 -40.19 -16.09 39.32
C GLN A 421 -41.03 -14.94 38.79
N GLU A 422 -42.31 -15.16 38.72
CA GLU A 422 -43.32 -14.19 38.29
C GLU A 422 -43.11 -12.87 39.03
N GLU A 423 -43.16 -11.77 38.30
CA GLU A 423 -43.36 -10.39 38.74
C GLU A 423 -42.27 -9.64 39.55
N LYS A 424 -41.06 -10.12 39.77
CA LYS A 424 -40.08 -9.33 40.51
C LYS A 424 -39.11 -8.62 39.58
N ARG A 425 -38.99 -7.26 39.74
CA ARG A 425 -37.95 -6.45 39.10
C ARG A 425 -36.59 -7.06 39.42
N PRO A 426 -35.68 -7.09 38.41
CA PRO A 426 -34.33 -7.57 38.62
C PRO A 426 -33.65 -6.86 39.81
N PRO A 427 -32.94 -7.57 40.68
CA PRO A 427 -32.18 -6.94 41.76
C PRO A 427 -31.20 -5.90 41.21
N ILE A 428 -30.98 -4.81 41.96
CA ILE A 428 -30.07 -3.72 41.53
C ILE A 428 -28.69 -4.21 41.14
N LYS A 429 -28.18 -5.27 41.74
CA LYS A 429 -26.90 -5.90 41.38
C LYS A 429 -26.92 -6.50 39.96
N VAL A 430 -28.07 -7.01 39.50
CA VAL A 430 -28.25 -7.54 38.14
C VAL A 430 -28.33 -6.40 37.12
N ILE A 431 -29.02 -5.33 37.49
CA ILE A 431 -29.10 -4.10 36.67
C ILE A 431 -27.72 -3.48 36.50
N HIS A 432 -26.95 -3.35 37.57
CA HIS A 432 -25.56 -2.89 37.54
C HIS A 432 -24.68 -3.79 36.65
N ALA A 433 -24.85 -5.10 36.76
CA ALA A 433 -24.15 -6.08 35.92
C ALA A 433 -24.54 -5.96 34.46
N ALA A 434 -25.82 -5.75 34.13
CA ALA A 434 -26.30 -5.55 32.78
C ALA A 434 -25.79 -4.22 32.18
N LEU A 435 -25.86 -3.13 32.91
CA LEU A 435 -25.32 -1.83 32.49
C LEU A 435 -23.82 -1.91 32.16
N ASN A 436 -23.05 -2.56 33.02
CA ASN A 436 -21.62 -2.73 32.80
C ASN A 436 -21.32 -3.65 31.61
N TYR A 437 -22.02 -4.80 31.51
CA TYR A 437 -21.72 -5.81 30.50
C TYR A 437 -22.25 -5.45 29.12
N LEU A 438 -23.49 -4.94 29.02
CA LEU A 438 -24.15 -4.65 27.74
C LEU A 438 -23.80 -3.26 27.20
N HIS A 439 -23.70 -2.28 28.08
CA HIS A 439 -23.51 -0.87 27.69
C HIS A 439 -22.15 -0.28 28.08
N GLY A 440 -21.26 -1.06 28.72
CA GLY A 440 -19.92 -0.61 29.10
C GLY A 440 -19.92 0.51 30.15
N VAL A 441 -20.98 0.68 30.92
CA VAL A 441 -21.05 1.70 31.96
C VAL A 441 -19.95 1.45 32.99
N PRO A 442 -19.07 2.44 33.27
CA PRO A 442 -17.98 2.28 34.22
C PRO A 442 -18.46 1.87 35.64
N THR A 443 -17.74 0.94 36.26
CA THR A 443 -18.09 0.45 37.62
C THR A 443 -18.11 1.57 38.68
N SER A 444 -17.40 2.67 38.45
CA SER A 444 -17.42 3.87 39.29
C SER A 444 -18.75 4.61 39.28
N LEU A 445 -19.53 4.52 38.23
CA LEU A 445 -20.86 5.15 38.07
C LEU A 445 -22.00 4.27 38.57
N LEU A 446 -21.79 2.95 38.67
CA LEU A 446 -22.84 2.00 39.04
C LEU A 446 -23.41 2.23 40.47
N PRO A 447 -22.62 2.59 41.50
CA PRO A 447 -23.14 2.89 42.84
C PRO A 447 -24.11 4.05 42.89
N GLN A 448 -24.06 4.97 41.90
CA GLN A 448 -24.96 6.11 41.79
C GLN A 448 -26.34 5.71 41.21
N VAL A 449 -26.41 4.52 40.60
CA VAL A 449 -27.64 3.99 39.99
C VAL A 449 -28.43 3.26 41.08
N THR A 450 -29.57 3.80 41.43
CA THR A 450 -30.52 3.19 42.36
C THR A 450 -31.80 2.80 41.65
N MET A 451 -32.70 2.09 42.30
CA MET A 451 -34.00 1.70 41.71
C MET A 451 -34.86 2.91 41.29
N LYS A 452 -34.59 4.12 41.80
CA LYS A 452 -35.25 5.36 41.36
C LYS A 452 -34.93 5.77 39.95
N HIS A 453 -33.79 5.28 39.42
CA HIS A 453 -33.35 5.56 38.06
C HIS A 453 -33.82 4.49 37.05
N VAL A 454 -34.59 3.50 37.49
CA VAL A 454 -35.06 2.37 36.69
C VAL A 454 -36.56 2.55 36.38
N TYR A 455 -36.89 2.67 35.10
CA TYR A 455 -38.22 2.85 34.60
C TYR A 455 -38.63 1.61 33.77
N HIS A 456 -39.91 1.34 33.67
CA HIS A 456 -40.42 0.36 32.73
C HIS A 456 -40.74 1.06 31.41
N ASP A 457 -40.18 0.56 30.34
CA ASP A 457 -40.55 0.96 29.00
C ASP A 457 -41.32 -0.21 28.37
N ASN A 458 -42.63 -0.06 28.22
CA ASN A 458 -43.56 -0.98 27.56
C ASN A 458 -43.18 -2.46 27.71
N GLU A 459 -43.76 -3.19 28.63
CA GLU A 459 -43.78 -4.66 28.87
C GLU A 459 -42.53 -5.51 28.53
N THR A 460 -41.57 -5.02 27.72
CA THR A 460 -40.46 -5.81 27.15
C THR A 460 -39.07 -5.41 27.60
N ALA A 461 -38.88 -4.24 28.20
CA ALA A 461 -37.54 -3.74 28.54
C ALA A 461 -37.56 -2.84 29.80
N LEU A 462 -36.41 -2.73 30.48
CA LEU A 462 -36.15 -1.76 31.53
C LEU A 462 -35.30 -0.61 30.98
N GLU A 463 -35.76 0.62 31.16
CA GLU A 463 -35.00 1.82 30.89
C GLU A 463 -34.29 2.27 32.18
N VAL A 464 -32.99 2.52 32.09
CA VAL A 464 -32.20 3.06 33.19
C VAL A 464 -31.65 4.42 32.78
N ARG A 465 -32.00 5.47 33.53
CA ARG A 465 -31.53 6.84 33.27
C ARG A 465 -30.36 7.19 34.15
N ILE A 466 -29.22 7.51 33.54
CA ILE A 466 -28.00 7.93 34.21
C ILE A 466 -27.59 9.28 33.63
N HIS A 467 -27.65 10.32 34.45
CA HIS A 467 -27.44 11.71 33.99
C HIS A 467 -28.38 12.07 32.83
N ARG A 468 -27.84 12.33 31.64
CA ARG A 468 -28.61 12.67 30.43
C ARG A 468 -28.69 11.52 29.41
N ARG A 469 -28.36 10.29 29.81
CA ARG A 469 -28.36 9.11 28.94
C ARG A 469 -29.35 8.07 29.42
N ASN A 470 -30.07 7.49 28.49
CA ASN A 470 -31.00 6.39 28.73
C ASN A 470 -30.36 5.10 28.23
N TYR A 471 -30.44 4.05 29.03
CA TYR A 471 -29.92 2.71 28.73
C TYR A 471 -31.07 1.71 28.78
N ILE A 472 -31.27 0.98 27.68
CA ILE A 472 -32.32 -0.03 27.55
C ILE A 472 -31.74 -1.41 27.89
N LEU A 473 -32.29 -2.07 28.89
CA LEU A 473 -31.89 -3.42 29.31
C LEU A 473 -32.95 -4.44 28.88
N PRO A 474 -32.59 -5.54 28.20
CA PRO A 474 -33.51 -6.53 27.65
C PRO A 474 -34.01 -7.49 28.73
N PHE A 475 -34.70 -6.99 29.74
CA PHE A 475 -35.41 -7.79 30.74
C PHE A 475 -36.89 -7.78 30.41
N LYS A 476 -37.39 -8.87 29.81
CA LYS A 476 -38.83 -9.05 29.57
C LYS A 476 -39.57 -9.24 30.90
N ARG A 477 -40.73 -8.57 31.02
CA ARG A 477 -41.76 -8.99 31.96
C ARG A 477 -42.23 -10.36 31.52
N GLY A 478 -42.34 -11.34 32.41
CA GLY A 478 -42.88 -12.64 32.06
C GLY A 478 -44.34 -12.43 31.56
N ASP A 479 -44.65 -12.94 30.37
CA ASP A 479 -46.03 -13.04 29.92
C ASP A 479 -46.74 -13.85 31.01
N SER A 480 -47.70 -13.23 31.70
CA SER A 480 -48.71 -13.89 32.45
C SER A 480 -49.79 -14.35 31.42
N ASP A 481 -49.75 -15.62 31.04
CA ASP A 481 -50.95 -16.31 30.51
C ASP A 481 -51.90 -16.60 31.65
#